data_a7171d27fbaa6335bfd1aa025cb4028a
#
_entry.id   a7171d27fbaa6335bfd1aa025cb4028a
#
_cell.length_a   1.000
_cell.length_b   1.000
_cell.length_c   1.000
_cell.angle_alpha   90.00
_cell.angle_beta   90.00
_cell.angle_gamma   90.00
#
_symmetry.space_group_name_H-M   'P 1'
#
loop_
_entity.id
_entity.type
_entity.pdbx_description
1 polymer ?
#
loop_
_entity_poly.entity_id
_entity_poly.type
_entity_poly.pdbx_seq_one_letter_code
_entity_poly.pdbx_strand_id
1 'polypeptide(L)'
;MKSLFKTKKGGKQVRFVLFSLICLGGLGSCMDKNVEVNLPSYVASDPNVEVVFTDYSPLEGAVRTNMFINGSNFGTDPSLIRVVVGGKEAKVVSSSGTQIYCIVPSRADGGFVQVDILNKDKSLNATYTFEQKFSYQYNVVVGTLCGVVDSEGNTSITDGNFDKPGTQT
;
A
#
# COMPACT_ATOMS: atom_id res chain seq x y z
N MET A 1 -70.38 -7.18 -16.15
CA MET A 1 -70.27 -8.08 -17.29
C MET A 1 -69.05 -8.95 -16.96
N LYS A 2 -69.20 -10.17 -16.36
CA LYS A 2 -69.39 -11.51 -16.94
C LYS A 2 -68.34 -11.70 -18.04
N SER A 3 -67.36 -12.64 -17.93
CA SER A 3 -67.47 -14.11 -17.91
C SER A 3 -66.04 -14.65 -17.66
N LEU A 4 -65.69 -15.47 -16.70
CA LEU A 4 -65.89 -16.91 -16.57
C LEU A 4 -65.56 -17.75 -17.80
N PHE A 5 -64.46 -18.54 -17.68
CA PHE A 5 -64.37 -19.93 -18.19
C PHE A 5 -63.10 -20.56 -17.62
N LYS A 6 -63.11 -21.40 -16.61
CA LYS A 6 -63.56 -22.77 -16.41
C LYS A 6 -62.69 -23.83 -17.17
N THR A 7 -61.86 -24.47 -16.35
CA THR A 7 -61.39 -25.87 -16.26
C THR A 7 -61.60 -26.84 -17.39
N LYS A 8 -60.56 -27.71 -17.56
CA LYS A 8 -60.71 -29.21 -17.69
C LYS A 8 -59.29 -29.82 -17.68
N LYS A 9 -58.78 -30.52 -16.67
CA LYS A 9 -59.01 -31.91 -16.24
C LYS A 9 -58.70 -32.98 -17.31
N GLY A 10 -57.78 -33.85 -16.96
CA GLY A 10 -57.50 -35.16 -17.59
C GLY A 10 -55.98 -35.38 -17.73
N GLY A 11 -55.31 -36.08 -16.96
CA GLY A 11 -55.50 -37.43 -16.44
C GLY A 11 -54.85 -38.44 -17.34
N LYS A 12 -53.67 -38.92 -16.98
CA LYS A 12 -53.37 -40.35 -16.96
C LYS A 12 -51.94 -40.59 -16.48
N GLN A 13 -51.90 -41.38 -15.44
CA GLN A 13 -50.78 -42.12 -14.96
C GLN A 13 -50.14 -42.99 -16.04
N VAL A 14 -48.86 -43.00 -16.18
CA VAL A 14 -48.14 -44.20 -16.52
C VAL A 14 -46.90 -44.28 -15.62
N ARG A 15 -46.97 -45.24 -14.74
CA ARG A 15 -45.87 -45.81 -14.01
C ARG A 15 -44.93 -46.45 -15.05
N PHE A 16 -43.68 -46.08 -15.02
CA PHE A 16 -42.65 -47.05 -15.35
C PHE A 16 -41.51 -46.90 -14.37
N VAL A 17 -41.38 -47.96 -13.67
CA VAL A 17 -40.39 -48.35 -12.72
C VAL A 17 -39.15 -48.75 -13.50
N LEU A 18 -38.05 -48.50 -12.88
CA LEU A 18 -36.84 -49.28 -12.82
C LEU A 18 -35.59 -48.73 -13.52
N PHE A 19 -34.66 -48.57 -12.63
CA PHE A 19 -33.25 -48.99 -12.70
C PHE A 19 -32.30 -48.23 -13.61
N SER A 20 -31.39 -47.61 -13.00
CA SER A 20 -29.96 -47.83 -12.97
C SER A 20 -29.35 -46.65 -12.27
N LEU A 21 -28.99 -46.79 -11.09
CA LEU A 21 -27.72 -47.20 -10.50
C LEU A 21 -26.52 -46.56 -11.20
N ILE A 22 -25.78 -45.89 -10.37
CA ILE A 22 -24.31 -45.76 -10.41
C ILE A 22 -23.76 -44.46 -10.93
N CYS A 23 -23.18 -43.86 -9.94
CA CYS A 23 -21.80 -43.39 -9.89
C CYS A 23 -21.49 -42.00 -10.28
N LEU A 24 -20.94 -41.54 -9.27
CA LEU A 24 -19.68 -40.82 -9.19
C LEU A 24 -19.69 -39.39 -9.64
N GLY A 25 -19.22 -38.69 -8.71
CA GLY A 25 -18.58 -37.44 -8.94
C GLY A 25 -19.25 -36.34 -8.13
N GLY A 26 -18.96 -36.39 -6.85
CA GLY A 26 -19.02 -35.18 -6.06
C GLY A 26 -18.03 -34.19 -6.63
N LEU A 27 -18.41 -33.51 -7.71
CA LEU A 27 -17.84 -32.20 -7.96
C LEU A 27 -18.51 -31.30 -6.95
N GLY A 28 -17.88 -31.22 -5.78
CA GLY A 28 -18.11 -30.12 -4.87
C GLY A 28 -17.85 -28.86 -5.68
N SER A 29 -18.90 -28.32 -6.24
CA SER A 29 -18.93 -26.95 -6.68
C SER A 29 -18.56 -26.17 -5.45
N CYS A 30 -17.32 -25.68 -5.39
CA CYS A 30 -16.99 -24.57 -4.54
C CYS A 30 -17.97 -23.47 -4.95
N MET A 31 -19.05 -23.41 -4.22
CA MET A 31 -19.89 -22.25 -4.19
C MET A 31 -18.98 -21.15 -3.69
N ASP A 32 -18.45 -20.35 -4.60
CA ASP A 32 -17.87 -19.06 -4.27
C ASP A 32 -18.96 -18.31 -3.52
N LYS A 33 -18.87 -18.40 -2.20
CA LYS A 33 -19.52 -17.41 -1.36
C LYS A 33 -18.91 -16.12 -1.83
N ASN A 34 -19.70 -15.28 -2.46
CA ASN A 34 -19.36 -13.90 -2.70
C ASN A 34 -18.93 -13.35 -1.34
N VAL A 35 -17.63 -13.41 -1.08
CA VAL A 35 -17.04 -12.66 0.00
C VAL A 35 -17.19 -11.23 -0.45
N GLU A 36 -18.24 -10.57 0.01
CA GLU A 36 -18.32 -9.13 -0.09
C GLU A 36 -17.09 -8.63 0.65
N VAL A 37 -16.05 -8.31 -0.12
CA VAL A 37 -14.87 -7.64 0.38
C VAL A 37 -15.39 -6.26 0.78
N ASN A 38 -15.62 -6.09 2.06
CA ASN A 38 -15.99 -4.82 2.63
C ASN A 38 -14.76 -3.92 2.51
N LEU A 39 -14.60 -3.33 1.33
CA LEU A 39 -13.54 -2.36 1.08
C LEU A 39 -13.76 -1.20 2.07
N PRO A 40 -12.70 -0.77 2.76
CA PRO A 40 -12.83 0.35 3.66
C PRO A 40 -13.38 1.54 2.88
N SER A 41 -14.48 2.11 3.37
CA SER A 41 -15.06 3.32 2.80
C SER A 41 -14.13 4.48 3.09
N TYR A 42 -13.37 4.92 2.10
CA TYR A 42 -12.50 6.08 2.22
C TYR A 42 -13.31 7.37 2.17
N VAL A 43 -13.01 8.27 3.08
CA VAL A 43 -13.66 9.57 3.22
C VAL A 43 -12.62 10.67 3.00
N ALA A 44 -12.92 11.64 2.14
CA ALA A 44 -12.10 12.83 1.99
C ALA A 44 -12.18 13.71 3.26
N SER A 45 -11.27 14.66 3.39
CA SER A 45 -11.37 15.73 4.39
C SER A 45 -12.67 16.52 4.21
N ASP A 46 -13.25 17.01 5.32
CA ASP A 46 -14.43 17.88 5.26
C ASP A 46 -13.98 19.30 4.85
N PRO A 47 -14.45 19.84 3.72
CA PRO A 47 -14.05 21.17 3.27
C PRO A 47 -14.58 22.31 4.15
N ASN A 48 -15.56 22.04 5.03
CA ASN A 48 -16.11 23.03 5.95
C ASN A 48 -15.39 23.06 7.31
N VAL A 49 -14.45 22.15 7.52
CA VAL A 49 -13.67 22.03 8.76
C VAL A 49 -12.21 22.31 8.44
N GLU A 50 -11.57 23.14 9.23
CA GLU A 50 -10.14 23.44 9.06
C GLU A 50 -9.29 22.18 9.23
N VAL A 51 -8.30 22.02 8.34
CA VAL A 51 -7.28 20.98 8.46
C VAL A 51 -6.20 21.49 9.40
N VAL A 52 -5.98 20.78 10.51
CA VAL A 52 -4.97 21.16 11.51
C VAL A 52 -3.81 20.18 11.45
N PHE A 53 -2.59 20.71 11.42
CA PHE A 53 -1.35 19.96 11.50
C PHE A 53 -0.70 20.26 12.85
N THR A 54 -0.33 19.23 13.60
CA THR A 54 0.24 19.37 14.95
C THR A 54 1.73 19.14 14.94
N ASP A 55 2.16 17.95 14.61
CA ASP A 55 3.56 17.54 14.60
C ASP A 55 3.76 16.35 13.65
N TYR A 56 5.02 15.93 13.53
CA TYR A 56 5.36 14.65 12.91
C TYR A 56 6.48 13.95 13.68
N SER A 57 6.54 12.64 13.56
CA SER A 57 7.57 11.81 14.15
C SER A 57 7.89 10.58 13.28
N PRO A 58 9.15 10.07 13.32
CA PRO A 58 10.32 10.62 13.97
C PRO A 58 10.89 11.85 13.23
N LEU A 59 11.77 12.60 13.88
CA LEU A 59 12.43 13.77 13.31
C LEU A 59 13.69 13.42 12.51
N GLU A 60 14.13 12.17 12.63
CA GLU A 60 15.27 11.63 11.89
C GLU A 60 15.02 10.18 11.49
N GLY A 61 15.70 9.77 10.43
CA GLY A 61 15.60 8.41 9.95
C GLY A 61 16.23 8.22 8.58
N ALA A 62 16.28 6.96 8.14
CA ALA A 62 16.81 6.56 6.85
C ALA A 62 15.67 6.28 5.85
N VAL A 63 16.03 5.77 4.69
CA VAL A 63 15.08 5.19 3.73
C VAL A 63 14.17 4.15 4.40
N ARG A 64 12.88 4.19 4.05
CA ARG A 64 11.83 3.32 4.60
C ARG A 64 11.51 3.53 6.09
N THR A 65 11.99 4.60 6.71
CA THR A 65 11.53 4.97 8.03
C THR A 65 10.03 5.24 8.00
N ASN A 66 9.30 4.68 8.95
CA ASN A 66 7.89 4.94 9.16
C ASN A 66 7.72 6.31 9.79
N MET A 67 6.98 7.19 9.13
CA MET A 67 6.71 8.54 9.60
C MET A 67 5.21 8.71 9.87
N PHE A 68 4.89 9.32 10.98
CA PHE A 68 3.54 9.62 11.41
C PHE A 68 3.38 11.14 11.51
N ILE A 69 2.33 11.65 10.89
CA ILE A 69 1.98 13.07 10.94
C ILE A 69 0.65 13.19 11.67
N ASN A 70 0.61 13.99 12.72
CA ASN A 70 -0.54 14.14 13.60
C ASN A 70 -1.28 15.44 13.31
N GLY A 71 -2.60 15.41 13.51
CA GLY A 71 -3.45 16.57 13.32
C GLY A 71 -4.92 16.22 13.30
N SER A 72 -5.71 16.90 12.48
CA SER A 72 -7.13 16.62 12.34
C SER A 72 -7.65 16.97 10.94
N ASN A 73 -8.76 16.32 10.57
CA ASN A 73 -9.47 16.50 9.31
C ASN A 73 -8.64 16.16 8.06
N PHE A 74 -7.78 15.15 8.13
CA PHE A 74 -6.99 14.69 6.98
C PHE A 74 -7.83 13.87 5.98
N GLY A 75 -8.99 13.35 6.41
CA GLY A 75 -9.71 12.29 5.69
C GLY A 75 -9.04 10.93 5.88
N THR A 76 -9.66 9.88 5.35
CA THR A 76 -9.13 8.51 5.45
C THR A 76 -8.66 7.95 4.10
N ASP A 77 -8.76 8.74 3.02
CA ASP A 77 -8.32 8.35 1.69
C ASP A 77 -6.85 8.71 1.45
N PRO A 78 -5.92 7.73 1.43
CA PRO A 78 -4.51 8.01 1.21
C PRO A 78 -4.21 8.62 -0.16
N SER A 79 -5.08 8.42 -1.15
CA SER A 79 -4.90 8.94 -2.51
C SER A 79 -5.15 10.45 -2.64
N LEU A 80 -5.73 11.04 -1.60
CA LEU A 80 -6.00 12.48 -1.48
C LEU A 80 -4.99 13.18 -0.57
N ILE A 81 -3.94 12.49 -0.17
CA ILE A 81 -2.90 13.01 0.72
C ILE A 81 -1.56 12.89 0.02
N ARG A 82 -0.83 13.98 -0.08
CA ARG A 82 0.52 14.00 -0.60
C ARG A 82 1.48 14.50 0.47
N VAL A 83 2.54 13.74 0.70
CA VAL A 83 3.60 14.09 1.66
C VAL A 83 4.91 14.20 0.90
N VAL A 84 5.65 15.27 1.14
CA VAL A 84 6.97 15.51 0.55
C VAL A 84 7.97 15.65 1.68
N VAL A 85 9.03 14.86 1.64
CA VAL A 85 10.12 14.87 2.64
C VAL A 85 11.44 15.20 1.92
N GLY A 86 12.06 16.33 2.27
CA GLY A 86 13.31 16.75 1.65
C GLY A 86 13.23 16.84 0.12
N GLY A 87 12.11 17.32 -0.42
CA GLY A 87 11.89 17.48 -1.85
C GLY A 87 11.51 16.20 -2.60
N LYS A 88 11.34 15.07 -1.91
CA LYS A 88 10.89 13.81 -2.51
C LYS A 88 9.53 13.38 -1.97
N GLU A 89 8.67 12.89 -2.86
CA GLU A 89 7.35 12.41 -2.49
C GLU A 89 7.45 11.11 -1.69
N ALA A 90 6.85 11.10 -0.51
CA ALA A 90 6.74 9.97 0.38
C ALA A 90 5.50 9.13 0.04
N LYS A 91 5.60 7.81 0.20
CA LYS A 91 4.44 6.94 0.01
C LYS A 91 3.53 7.03 1.22
N VAL A 92 2.35 7.61 1.05
CA VAL A 92 1.28 7.55 2.05
C VAL A 92 0.69 6.13 2.04
N VAL A 93 0.66 5.50 3.21
CA VAL A 93 0.16 4.12 3.38
C VAL A 93 -1.28 4.14 3.86
N SER A 94 -1.58 4.96 4.87
CA SER A 94 -2.92 5.07 5.43
C SER A 94 -3.13 6.42 6.12
N SER A 95 -4.39 6.75 6.34
CA SER A 95 -4.81 7.86 7.19
C SER A 95 -6.01 7.44 8.03
N SER A 96 -6.02 7.85 9.30
CA SER A 96 -7.16 7.69 10.21
C SER A 96 -8.04 8.95 10.29
N GLY A 97 -7.69 9.99 9.54
CA GLY A 97 -8.31 11.31 9.65
C GLY A 97 -7.62 12.23 10.68
N THR A 98 -6.95 11.68 11.67
CA THR A 98 -6.17 12.42 12.68
C THR A 98 -4.68 12.12 12.64
N GLN A 99 -4.29 11.05 11.95
CA GLN A 99 -2.91 10.65 11.78
C GLN A 99 -2.69 10.11 10.38
N ILE A 100 -1.65 10.58 9.72
CA ILE A 100 -1.18 10.07 8.43
C ILE A 100 0.03 9.18 8.69
N TYR A 101 0.01 7.97 8.12
CA TYR A 101 1.16 7.08 8.10
C TYR A 101 1.77 7.08 6.71
N CYS A 102 3.05 7.44 6.62
CA CYS A 102 3.80 7.43 5.37
C CYS A 102 5.20 6.85 5.56
N ILE A 103 5.85 6.54 4.46
CA ILE A 103 7.18 5.92 4.42
C ILE A 103 8.15 6.91 3.78
N VAL A 104 9.23 7.21 4.49
CA VAL A 104 10.30 8.09 3.99
C VAL A 104 10.91 7.52 2.71
N PRO A 105 10.97 8.30 1.61
CA PRO A 105 11.45 7.83 0.32
C PRO A 105 12.97 7.63 0.30
N SER A 106 13.44 6.87 -0.66
CA SER A 106 14.88 6.77 -0.93
C SER A 106 15.41 8.07 -1.52
N ARG A 107 16.64 8.41 -1.18
CA ARG A 107 17.32 9.61 -1.70
C ARG A 107 16.56 10.91 -1.40
N ALA A 108 15.80 10.93 -0.30
CA ALA A 108 15.35 12.18 0.25
C ALA A 108 16.56 12.90 0.83
N ASP A 109 16.70 14.18 0.55
CA ASP A 109 17.63 15.00 1.29
C ASP A 109 17.00 15.35 2.65
N GLY A 110 17.82 15.59 3.66
CA GLY A 110 17.30 16.20 4.89
C GLY A 110 16.61 17.52 4.56
N GLY A 111 15.50 17.83 5.19
CA GLY A 111 14.80 19.05 4.85
C GLY A 111 13.38 19.12 5.40
N PHE A 112 12.64 20.06 4.85
CA PHE A 112 11.25 20.28 5.30
C PHE A 112 10.33 19.12 4.92
N VAL A 113 9.35 18.88 5.78
CA VAL A 113 8.23 17.99 5.52
C VAL A 113 7.03 18.85 5.14
N GLN A 114 6.51 18.64 3.94
CA GLN A 114 5.32 19.31 3.44
C GLN A 114 4.20 18.29 3.28
N VAL A 115 3.00 18.68 3.63
CA VAL A 115 1.79 17.87 3.49
C VAL A 115 0.74 18.65 2.74
N ASP A 116 0.19 18.03 1.71
CA ASP A 116 -0.92 18.58 0.95
C ASP A 116 -2.14 17.65 1.12
N ILE A 117 -3.26 18.21 1.49
CA ILE A 117 -4.55 17.53 1.55
C ILE A 117 -5.38 17.97 0.34
N LEU A 118 -5.89 17.01 -0.39
CA LEU A 118 -6.64 17.23 -1.62
C LEU A 118 -8.13 16.95 -1.41
N ASN A 119 -8.94 17.67 -2.14
CA ASN A 119 -10.38 17.39 -2.29
C ASN A 119 -10.61 16.16 -3.18
N LYS A 120 -11.84 15.67 -3.25
CA LYS A 120 -12.24 14.54 -4.12
C LYS A 120 -11.96 14.80 -5.61
N ASP A 121 -12.03 16.05 -6.05
CA ASP A 121 -11.70 16.50 -7.39
C ASP A 121 -10.20 16.70 -7.63
N LYS A 122 -9.37 16.37 -6.61
CA LYS A 122 -7.91 16.53 -6.57
C LYS A 122 -7.44 17.99 -6.58
N SER A 123 -8.32 18.95 -6.36
CA SER A 123 -7.91 20.31 -6.05
C SER A 123 -7.28 20.37 -4.65
N LEU A 124 -6.40 21.34 -4.45
CA LEU A 124 -5.75 21.56 -3.17
C LEU A 124 -6.77 22.08 -2.15
N ASN A 125 -6.94 21.37 -1.03
CA ASN A 125 -7.74 21.83 0.10
C ASN A 125 -6.87 22.57 1.13
N ALA A 126 -5.76 21.93 1.55
CA ALA A 126 -4.84 22.51 2.52
C ALA A 126 -3.40 22.10 2.20
N THR A 127 -2.46 22.97 2.50
CA THR A 127 -1.03 22.68 2.45
C THR A 127 -0.35 23.19 3.71
N TYR A 128 0.60 22.42 4.21
CA TYR A 128 1.38 22.82 5.37
C TYR A 128 2.82 22.35 5.25
N THR A 129 3.74 23.20 5.67
CA THR A 129 5.16 22.87 5.73
C THR A 129 5.63 23.02 7.17
N PHE A 130 6.11 21.93 7.75
CA PHE A 130 6.63 21.95 9.12
C PHE A 130 7.92 22.75 9.19
N GLU A 131 8.04 23.59 10.21
CA GLU A 131 9.26 24.38 10.45
C GLU A 131 10.44 23.49 10.84
N GLN A 132 10.15 22.41 11.56
CA GLN A 132 11.14 21.44 11.97
C GLN A 132 11.56 20.57 10.77
N LYS A 133 12.87 20.51 10.52
CA LYS A 133 13.42 19.74 9.40
C LYS A 133 13.61 18.29 9.80
N PHE A 134 13.34 17.39 8.85
CA PHE A 134 13.68 15.99 8.96
C PHE A 134 15.17 15.78 8.68
N SER A 135 15.85 15.06 9.57
CA SER A 135 17.27 14.69 9.42
C SER A 135 17.36 13.32 8.73
N TYR A 136 17.76 13.32 7.45
CA TYR A 136 17.89 12.08 6.71
C TYR A 136 19.23 11.40 7.00
N GLN A 137 19.17 10.13 7.42
CA GLN A 137 20.32 9.32 7.76
C GLN A 137 20.75 8.48 6.54
N TYR A 138 21.99 8.67 6.10
CA TYR A 138 22.58 7.88 5.03
C TYR A 138 23.37 6.71 5.61
N ASN A 139 22.96 5.49 5.33
CA ASN A 139 23.82 4.32 5.58
C ASN A 139 24.71 4.11 4.36
N VAL A 140 25.94 4.57 4.45
CA VAL A 140 26.95 4.31 3.43
C VAL A 140 27.70 3.06 3.85
N VAL A 141 27.49 1.97 3.12
CA VAL A 141 28.32 0.76 3.25
C VAL A 141 29.43 0.88 2.21
N VAL A 142 30.63 1.11 2.69
CA VAL A 142 31.83 1.07 1.84
C VAL A 142 32.38 -0.35 1.88
N GLY A 143 32.30 -1.04 0.74
CA GLY A 143 32.90 -2.35 0.55
C GLY A 143 34.03 -2.27 -0.47
N THR A 144 35.04 -3.11 -0.33
CA THR A 144 36.08 -3.26 -1.34
C THR A 144 35.46 -3.96 -2.55
N LEU A 145 35.32 -3.24 -3.66
CA LEU A 145 34.79 -3.80 -4.91
C LEU A 145 35.78 -4.70 -5.61
N CYS A 146 37.07 -4.42 -5.43
CA CYS A 146 38.19 -5.24 -5.93
C CYS A 146 39.46 -4.96 -5.11
N GLY A 147 40.22 -6.00 -4.89
CA GLY A 147 41.42 -5.98 -4.07
C GLY A 147 41.31 -6.91 -2.85
N VAL A 148 42.40 -7.46 -2.43
CA VAL A 148 42.52 -8.28 -1.22
C VAL A 148 43.15 -7.42 -0.14
N VAL A 149 42.51 -7.34 1.00
CA VAL A 149 43.06 -6.72 2.21
C VAL A 149 43.55 -7.83 3.10
N ASP A 150 44.82 -7.79 3.49
CA ASP A 150 45.38 -8.72 4.45
C ASP A 150 44.89 -8.44 5.87
N SER A 151 45.23 -9.33 6.81
CA SER A 151 44.84 -9.18 8.21
C SER A 151 45.44 -7.97 8.93
N GLU A 152 46.38 -7.31 8.30
CA GLU A 152 47.08 -6.11 8.81
C GLU A 152 46.53 -4.81 8.16
N GLY A 153 45.56 -4.93 7.25
CA GLY A 153 44.96 -3.79 6.57
C GLY A 153 45.73 -3.27 5.34
N ASN A 154 46.73 -4.00 4.87
CA ASN A 154 47.48 -3.60 3.68
C ASN A 154 46.74 -4.03 2.43
N THR A 155 46.63 -3.12 1.47
CA THR A 155 46.01 -3.40 0.18
C THR A 155 47.08 -3.76 -0.84
N SER A 156 47.00 -4.93 -1.43
CA SER A 156 47.79 -5.25 -2.64
C SER A 156 46.91 -5.06 -3.88
N ILE A 157 47.35 -4.19 -4.77
CA ILE A 157 46.74 -4.05 -6.09
C ILE A 157 47.35 -5.16 -6.96
N THR A 158 46.64 -6.26 -7.10
CA THR A 158 46.97 -7.29 -8.06
C THR A 158 45.99 -7.17 -9.20
N ASP A 159 46.44 -6.85 -10.38
CA ASP A 159 45.64 -6.93 -11.60
C ASP A 159 45.24 -8.39 -11.82
N GLY A 160 44.08 -8.75 -11.37
CA GLY A 160 43.49 -10.06 -11.55
C GLY A 160 42.66 -10.12 -12.83
N ASN A 161 42.66 -11.28 -13.45
CA ASN A 161 41.75 -11.54 -14.55
C ASN A 161 40.29 -11.42 -14.07
N PHE A 162 39.42 -10.88 -14.90
CA PHE A 162 37.99 -10.65 -14.61
C PHE A 162 37.25 -11.92 -14.10
N ASP A 163 37.72 -13.09 -14.52
CA ASP A 163 37.11 -14.37 -14.15
C ASP A 163 37.49 -14.88 -12.74
N LYS A 164 38.57 -14.33 -12.17
CA LYS A 164 39.09 -14.68 -10.83
C LYS A 164 39.70 -13.46 -10.15
N PRO A 165 38.92 -12.48 -9.73
CA PRO A 165 39.44 -11.34 -9.01
C PRO A 165 40.01 -11.80 -7.66
N GLY A 166 41.30 -11.50 -7.45
CA GLY A 166 41.96 -11.73 -6.17
C GLY A 166 42.57 -13.11 -5.93
N THR A 167 42.70 -13.98 -6.93
CA THR A 167 43.55 -15.17 -6.84
C THR A 167 44.99 -14.83 -7.21
N GLN A 168 45.86 -14.87 -6.23
CA GLN A 168 47.30 -14.91 -6.45
C GLN A 168 47.70 -16.32 -6.89
N THR A 169 48.51 -16.43 -7.91
CA THR A 169 49.39 -17.56 -8.20
C THR A 169 50.72 -17.36 -7.53
#